data_5662278e3d26edb0db463064449dab60
#
_entry.id   5662278e3d26edb0db463064449dab60
#
_cell.length_a   1.000
_cell.length_b   1.000
_cell.length_c   1.000
_cell.angle_alpha   90.00
_cell.angle_beta   90.00
_cell.angle_gamma   90.00
#
_symmetry.space_group_name_H-M   'P 1'
#
loop_
_entity.id
_entity.type
_entity.pdbx_description
1 polymer ?
#
loop_
_entity_poly.entity_id
_entity_poly.type
_entity_poly.pdbx_seq_one_letter_code
_entity_poly.pdbx_strand_id
1 'polypeptide(L)'
;MKLLFVCTGNTCRSAMAQALAEKMIKDNGLDFEVDSAGLFADGHSPASENAKRAVEKYGATLDAHISTPLTLKAVSEADKIYAMTADHLKLLVLSLPELSEKAE
;
A
#
# COMPACT_ATOMS: atom_id res chain seq x y z
N MET A 1 13.85 5.80 -3.51
CA MET A 1 12.77 6.19 -2.59
C MET A 1 11.77 5.05 -2.46
N LYS A 2 11.34 4.75 -1.27
CA LYS A 2 10.38 3.69 -1.01
C LYS A 2 9.05 4.26 -0.52
N LEU A 3 7.96 3.88 -1.20
CA LEU A 3 6.61 4.32 -0.89
C LEU A 3 5.81 3.17 -0.28
N LEU A 4 5.00 3.48 0.72
CA LEU A 4 4.15 2.48 1.38
C LEU A 4 2.71 2.98 1.40
N PHE A 5 1.80 2.20 0.83
CA PHE A 5 0.36 2.48 0.86
C PHE A 5 -0.31 1.64 1.95
N VAL A 6 -1.14 2.26 2.78
CA VAL A 6 -1.75 1.61 3.94
C VAL A 6 -3.27 1.75 3.91
N CYS A 7 -3.96 0.64 4.12
CA CYS A 7 -5.41 0.62 4.34
C CYS A 7 -5.74 -0.37 5.45
N THR A 8 -6.99 -0.81 5.55
CA THR A 8 -7.40 -1.73 6.62
C THR A 8 -6.92 -3.16 6.37
N GLY A 9 -7.37 -3.78 5.29
CA GLY A 9 -7.14 -5.20 5.03
C GLY A 9 -6.06 -5.52 4.01
N ASN A 10 -5.58 -4.53 3.28
CA ASN A 10 -4.60 -4.69 2.20
C ASN A 10 -5.05 -5.66 1.09
N THR A 11 -6.34 -5.71 0.83
CA THR A 11 -6.89 -6.54 -0.25
C THR A 11 -7.57 -5.75 -1.35
N CYS A 12 -7.75 -4.45 -1.18
CA CYS A 12 -8.46 -3.61 -2.12
C CYS A 12 -7.72 -2.30 -2.39
N ARG A 13 -7.98 -1.26 -1.60
CA ARG A 13 -7.47 0.10 -1.90
C ARG A 13 -5.96 0.22 -1.95
N SER A 14 -5.26 -0.18 -0.91
CA SER A 14 -3.79 -0.08 -0.90
C SER A 14 -3.15 -1.05 -1.87
N ALA A 15 -3.76 -2.22 -2.09
CA ALA A 15 -3.29 -3.18 -3.08
C ALA A 15 -3.40 -2.60 -4.50
N MET A 16 -4.53 -1.97 -4.82
CA MET A 16 -4.69 -1.30 -6.11
C MET A 16 -3.70 -0.14 -6.29
N ALA A 17 -3.51 0.66 -5.24
CA ALA A 17 -2.56 1.77 -5.29
C ALA A 17 -1.14 1.26 -5.57
N GLN A 18 -0.73 0.17 -4.92
CA GLN A 18 0.56 -0.44 -5.17
C GLN A 18 0.70 -0.91 -6.62
N ALA A 19 -0.28 -1.65 -7.13
CA ALA A 19 -0.23 -2.19 -8.49
C ALA A 19 -0.15 -1.09 -9.54
N LEU A 20 -0.95 -0.04 -9.39
CA LEU A 20 -0.94 1.08 -10.32
C LEU A 20 0.35 1.88 -10.23
N ALA A 21 0.87 2.10 -9.03
CA ALA A 21 2.14 2.79 -8.84
C ALA A 21 3.31 2.00 -9.44
N GLU A 22 3.34 0.68 -9.25
CA GLU A 22 4.37 -0.17 -9.85
C GLU A 22 4.36 -0.08 -11.37
N LYS A 23 3.18 -0.07 -11.97
CA LYS A 23 3.05 0.09 -13.41
C LYS A 23 3.58 1.45 -13.89
N MET A 24 3.21 2.52 -13.20
CA MET A 24 3.70 3.86 -13.54
C MET A 24 5.22 3.96 -13.42
N ILE A 25 5.78 3.38 -12.36
CA ILE A 25 7.22 3.38 -12.12
C ILE A 25 7.94 2.65 -13.25
N LYS A 26 7.43 1.47 -13.61
CA LYS A 26 8.01 0.66 -14.69
C LYS A 26 7.92 1.38 -16.04
N ASP A 27 6.73 1.92 -16.36
CA ASP A 27 6.49 2.57 -17.66
C ASP A 27 7.33 3.83 -17.85
N ASN A 28 7.67 4.51 -16.76
CA ASN A 28 8.42 5.77 -16.80
C ASN A 28 9.90 5.63 -16.39
N GLY A 29 10.37 4.42 -16.14
CA GLY A 29 11.75 4.16 -15.77
C GLY A 29 12.19 4.83 -14.48
N LEU A 30 11.30 4.95 -13.50
CA LEU A 30 11.59 5.59 -12.21
C LEU A 30 12.27 4.62 -11.26
N ASP A 31 13.17 5.15 -10.43
CA ASP A 31 13.90 4.36 -9.44
C ASP A 31 13.21 4.43 -8.07
N PHE A 32 11.96 4.00 -8.02
CA PHE A 32 11.17 3.96 -6.79
C PHE A 32 10.78 2.51 -6.48
N GLU A 33 10.68 2.20 -5.19
CA GLU A 33 10.11 0.95 -4.71
C GLU A 33 8.75 1.25 -4.09
N VAL A 34 7.81 0.32 -4.22
CA VAL A 34 6.45 0.47 -3.71
C VAL A 34 6.03 -0.79 -2.99
N ASP A 35 5.44 -0.61 -1.82
CA ASP A 35 4.81 -1.68 -1.05
C ASP A 35 3.44 -1.24 -0.57
N SER A 36 2.67 -2.18 -0.04
CA SER A 36 1.40 -1.88 0.61
C SER A 36 1.24 -2.77 1.83
N ALA A 37 0.44 -2.30 2.79
CA ALA A 37 0.19 -3.03 4.02
C ALA A 37 -1.18 -2.66 4.57
N GLY A 38 -1.70 -3.49 5.46
CA GLY A 38 -2.98 -3.25 6.13
C GLY A 38 -2.81 -3.18 7.65
N LEU A 39 -3.53 -2.24 8.27
CA LEU A 39 -3.53 -2.11 9.72
C LEU A 39 -4.04 -3.38 10.40
N PHE A 40 -4.98 -4.08 9.76
CA PHE A 40 -5.58 -5.30 10.27
C PHE A 40 -5.56 -6.43 9.23
N ALA A 41 -4.52 -6.46 8.38
CA ALA A 41 -4.36 -7.51 7.38
C ALA A 41 -4.01 -8.84 8.02
N ASP A 42 -4.52 -9.94 7.46
CA ASP A 42 -4.29 -11.27 7.99
C ASP A 42 -2.98 -11.93 7.52
N GLY A 43 -2.37 -11.39 6.46
CA GLY A 43 -1.11 -11.92 5.95
C GLY A 43 -1.23 -13.06 4.95
N HIS A 44 -2.44 -13.47 4.59
CA HIS A 44 -2.62 -14.60 3.69
C HIS A 44 -3.77 -14.48 2.69
N SER A 45 -4.48 -13.36 2.65
CA SER A 45 -5.61 -13.18 1.73
C SER A 45 -5.15 -12.62 0.38
N PRO A 46 -5.71 -13.12 -0.74
CA PRO A 46 -5.44 -12.53 -2.05
C PRO A 46 -6.18 -11.20 -2.19
N ALA A 47 -5.85 -10.45 -3.23
CA ALA A 47 -6.59 -9.23 -3.56
C ALA A 47 -8.04 -9.60 -3.91
N SER A 48 -8.98 -8.68 -3.63
CA SER A 48 -10.38 -8.90 -3.98
C SER A 48 -10.55 -8.97 -5.52
N GLU A 49 -11.58 -9.69 -5.96
CA GLU A 49 -11.85 -9.80 -7.41
C GLU A 49 -12.12 -8.44 -8.05
N ASN A 50 -12.84 -7.56 -7.35
CA ASN A 50 -13.10 -6.22 -7.86
C ASN A 50 -11.82 -5.40 -8.02
N ALA A 51 -10.88 -5.53 -7.08
CA ALA A 51 -9.59 -4.85 -7.17
C ALA A 51 -8.77 -5.37 -8.36
N LYS A 52 -8.75 -6.68 -8.55
CA LYS A 52 -8.06 -7.29 -9.70
C LYS A 52 -8.60 -6.77 -11.02
N ARG A 53 -9.92 -6.73 -11.17
CA ARG A 53 -10.56 -6.23 -12.38
C ARG A 53 -10.29 -4.74 -12.61
N ALA A 54 -10.31 -3.95 -11.55
CA ALA A 54 -10.11 -2.52 -11.65
C ALA A 54 -8.73 -2.18 -12.19
N VAL A 55 -7.67 -2.83 -11.68
CA VAL A 55 -6.30 -2.53 -12.13
C VAL A 55 -5.99 -3.09 -13.52
N GLU A 56 -6.64 -4.17 -13.92
CA GLU A 56 -6.45 -4.76 -15.26
C GLU A 56 -6.80 -3.77 -16.37
N LYS A 57 -7.75 -2.89 -16.15
CA LYS A 57 -8.14 -1.84 -17.10
C LYS A 57 -6.99 -0.90 -17.42
N TYR A 58 -6.02 -0.79 -16.52
CA TYR A 58 -4.85 0.08 -16.67
C TYR A 58 -3.57 -0.71 -16.98
N GLY A 59 -3.70 -1.99 -17.27
CA GLY A 59 -2.55 -2.84 -17.59
C GLY A 59 -1.75 -3.30 -16.38
N ALA A 60 -2.28 -3.17 -15.18
CA ALA A 60 -1.65 -3.65 -13.96
C ALA A 60 -2.26 -4.99 -13.53
N THR A 61 -1.59 -5.68 -12.60
CA THR A 61 -2.07 -6.99 -12.12
C THR A 61 -1.95 -7.09 -10.60
N LEU A 62 -2.87 -7.84 -9.99
CA LEU A 62 -2.84 -8.19 -8.59
C LEU A 62 -2.89 -9.70 -8.38
N ASP A 63 -2.60 -10.48 -9.43
CA ASP A 63 -2.73 -11.94 -9.37
C ASP A 63 -1.81 -12.59 -8.33
N ALA A 64 -0.64 -12.00 -8.09
CA ALA A 64 0.32 -12.51 -7.11
C ALA A 64 0.23 -11.79 -5.74
N HIS A 65 -0.72 -10.87 -5.57
CA HIS A 65 -0.82 -10.09 -4.34
C HIS A 65 -1.32 -10.93 -3.17
N ILE A 66 -0.65 -10.80 -2.04
CA ILE A 66 -1.09 -11.37 -0.75
C ILE A 66 -1.11 -10.23 0.26
N SER A 67 -2.19 -10.14 1.05
CA SER A 67 -2.32 -9.12 2.07
C SER A 67 -1.14 -9.17 3.04
N THR A 68 -0.63 -7.99 3.42
CA THR A 68 0.55 -7.88 4.27
C THR A 68 0.22 -7.04 5.50
N PRO A 69 0.40 -7.58 6.71
CA PRO A 69 0.21 -6.79 7.92
C PRO A 69 1.24 -5.66 7.99
N LEU A 70 0.82 -4.52 8.53
CA LEU A 70 1.73 -3.41 8.77
C LEU A 70 2.70 -3.78 9.88
N THR A 71 4.00 -3.58 9.65
CA THR A 71 5.04 -3.86 10.63
C THR A 71 5.90 -2.62 10.88
N LEU A 72 6.58 -2.58 12.03
CA LEU A 72 7.51 -1.50 12.34
C LEU A 72 8.66 -1.44 11.32
N LYS A 73 9.09 -2.60 10.84
CA LYS A 73 10.13 -2.67 9.82
C LYS A 73 9.70 -1.98 8.53
N ALA A 74 8.49 -2.28 8.05
CA ALA A 74 7.96 -1.66 6.83
C ALA A 74 7.84 -0.15 6.98
N VAL A 75 7.37 0.30 8.13
CA VAL A 75 7.26 1.73 8.45
C VAL A 75 8.63 2.40 8.47
N SER A 76 9.61 1.77 9.11
CA SER A 76 10.97 2.32 9.21
C SER A 76 11.65 2.45 7.86
N GLU A 77 11.45 1.49 6.98
CA GLU A 77 12.07 1.46 5.66
C GLU A 77 11.43 2.40 4.65
N ALA A 78 10.17 2.79 4.87
CA ALA A 78 9.46 3.66 3.95
C ALA A 78 9.92 5.12 4.06
N ASP A 79 10.11 5.75 2.92
CA ASP A 79 10.41 7.19 2.87
C ASP A 79 9.14 8.02 2.96
N LYS A 80 8.05 7.53 2.37
CA LYS A 80 6.73 8.14 2.42
C LYS A 80 5.68 7.07 2.66
N ILE A 81 4.69 7.40 3.49
CA ILE A 81 3.57 6.51 3.81
C ILE A 81 2.27 7.22 3.45
N TYR A 82 1.46 6.58 2.60
CA TYR A 82 0.19 7.14 2.17
C TYR A 82 -0.95 6.28 2.71
N ALA A 83 -1.76 6.87 3.58
CA ALA A 83 -2.97 6.23 4.08
C ALA A 83 -4.11 6.44 3.08
N MET A 84 -4.92 5.41 2.88
CA MET A 84 -5.98 5.47 1.88
C MET A 84 -7.18 6.32 2.30
N THR A 85 -7.35 6.56 3.61
CA THR A 85 -8.39 7.45 4.14
C THR A 85 -7.82 8.28 5.29
N ALA A 86 -8.56 9.34 5.65
CA ALA A 86 -8.20 10.16 6.82
C ALA A 86 -8.22 9.35 8.11
N ASP A 87 -9.13 8.37 8.22
CA ASP A 87 -9.19 7.49 9.39
C ASP A 87 -7.97 6.59 9.51
N HIS A 88 -7.47 6.05 8.39
CA HIS A 88 -6.23 5.27 8.38
C HIS A 88 -5.04 6.11 8.83
N LEU A 89 -4.94 7.34 8.31
CA LEU A 89 -3.88 8.26 8.69
C LEU A 89 -3.93 8.58 10.18
N LYS A 90 -5.12 8.83 10.70
CA LYS A 90 -5.33 9.14 12.10
C LYS A 90 -4.89 7.99 13.00
N LEU A 91 -5.26 6.76 12.66
CA LEU A 91 -4.84 5.58 13.41
C LEU A 91 -3.33 5.38 13.38
N LEU A 92 -2.69 5.60 12.24
CA LEU A 92 -1.24 5.50 12.11
C LEU A 92 -0.53 6.50 13.02
N VAL A 93 -0.91 7.75 12.96
CA VAL A 93 -0.27 8.82 13.74
C VAL A 93 -0.54 8.64 15.24
N LEU A 94 -1.73 8.19 15.64
CA LEU A 94 -2.03 7.93 17.04
C LEU A 94 -1.22 6.75 17.59
N SER A 95 -1.03 5.71 16.78
CA SER A 95 -0.25 4.53 17.20
C SER A 95 1.25 4.78 17.18
N LEU A 96 1.72 5.59 16.24
CA LEU A 96 3.14 5.87 16.02
C LEU A 96 3.31 7.37 15.72
N PRO A 97 3.29 8.23 16.75
CA PRO A 97 3.34 9.69 16.53
C PRO A 97 4.54 10.18 15.73
N GLU A 98 5.66 9.45 15.76
CA GLU A 98 6.86 9.81 14.99
C GLU A 98 6.65 9.73 13.48
N LEU A 99 5.55 9.14 13.01
CA LEU A 99 5.24 9.04 11.58
C LEU A 99 4.63 10.30 11.01
N SER A 100 4.27 11.29 11.83
CA SER A 100 3.55 12.47 11.36
C SER A 100 4.28 13.24 10.25
N GLU A 101 5.60 13.13 10.18
CA GLU A 101 6.39 13.82 9.16
C GLU A 101 6.37 13.13 7.80
N LYS A 102 6.25 11.79 7.76
CA LYS A 102 6.29 11.05 6.50
C LYS A 102 4.98 10.37 6.11
N ALA A 103 3.96 10.40 6.95
CA ALA A 103 2.64 9.83 6.65
C ALA A 103 1.66 10.91 6.18
N GLU A 104 0.89 10.56 5.17
CA GLU A 104 -0.12 11.44 4.58
C GLU A 104 -1.43 10.71 4.36
#